data_7e964ad356138444238ffef48e61a389
#
_entry.id   7e964ad356138444238ffef48e61a389
#
_cell.length_a   1.000
_cell.length_b   1.000
_cell.length_c   1.000
_cell.angle_alpha   90.00
_cell.angle_beta   90.00
_cell.angle_gamma   90.00
#
_symmetry.space_group_name_H-M   'P 1'
#
loop_
_entity.id
_entity.type
_entity.pdbx_description
1 polymer ?
#
loop_
_entity_poly.entity_id
_entity_poly.type
_entity_poly.pdbx_seq_one_letter_code
_entity_poly.pdbx_strand_id
1 'polypeptide(L)'
;MKRVFLFFSLVVFIFLTIKTSNAQSKSGKGFFINTVVIDAGHGGKDPGAVSGKVQEKDINLIIAKKLGSKIKKEYPNVNVIYTRETDVFVELHKRASIANTNHADLFISIHCNAAKSEEASGTETFVMGLGKSKDNLEIVRKENEAILYEENYEDNYEGYDPNSVENDIIFSLYQNVYLDQSLNLSSKIQSRYVLSNRKNRGVKQEPFLVLYKVAMPSILTEIGFITNASDRAYINSNKGQEEISENLFKAFANYKKEVEETNNRVKPITPIVDEKEKTTAEVSKTEVEEPVKKKEEKPVVQKEQVKKEETKPVVPKDQTVYKVQFLTAAAKINTKASEYSKLKNIDYYEQDGKYKYTAGSFDTEEKARAYKQEVAKYGFKDAFVVTFKDGKRIK
;
A
#
# COMPACT_ATOMS: atom_id res chain seq x y z
N MET A 1 38.75 -55.37 -52.86
CA MET A 1 37.44 -54.80 -52.93
C MET A 1 37.24 -54.03 -51.63
N LYS A 2 37.45 -52.73 -51.62
CA LYS A 2 37.34 -51.84 -50.44
C LYS A 2 35.95 -51.24 -50.45
N ARG A 3 35.15 -51.51 -49.37
CA ARG A 3 33.85 -50.89 -49.15
C ARG A 3 34.06 -49.61 -48.41
N VAL A 4 33.71 -48.49 -49.05
CA VAL A 4 33.68 -47.15 -48.49
C VAL A 4 32.32 -46.98 -47.78
N PHE A 5 32.34 -46.80 -46.46
CA PHE A 5 31.16 -46.43 -45.67
C PHE A 5 31.03 -44.89 -45.67
N LEU A 6 29.99 -44.40 -46.33
CA LEU A 6 29.60 -43.00 -46.28
C LEU A 6 28.75 -42.80 -45.03
N PHE A 7 29.27 -42.02 -44.07
CA PHE A 7 28.51 -41.54 -42.93
C PHE A 7 27.73 -40.28 -43.34
N PHE A 8 26.42 -40.41 -43.51
CA PHE A 8 25.53 -39.27 -43.66
C PHE A 8 25.27 -38.70 -42.26
N SER A 9 25.89 -37.56 -41.94
CA SER A 9 25.59 -36.78 -40.72
C SER A 9 24.31 -35.99 -40.96
N LEU A 10 23.19 -36.46 -40.39
CA LEU A 10 21.92 -35.77 -40.37
C LEU A 10 21.97 -34.71 -39.26
N VAL A 11 22.29 -33.45 -39.61
CA VAL A 11 22.19 -32.31 -38.71
C VAL A 11 20.70 -31.93 -38.60
N VAL A 12 20.07 -32.39 -37.52
CA VAL A 12 18.72 -31.99 -37.17
C VAL A 12 18.81 -30.56 -36.57
N PHE A 13 18.45 -29.57 -37.35
CA PHE A 13 18.23 -28.19 -36.88
C PHE A 13 16.93 -28.18 -36.07
N ILE A 14 17.06 -28.28 -34.72
CA ILE A 14 15.95 -28.04 -33.82
C ILE A 14 15.79 -26.53 -33.77
N PHE A 15 14.82 -26.01 -34.53
CA PHE A 15 14.31 -24.65 -34.31
C PHE A 15 13.59 -24.62 -32.97
N LEU A 16 14.30 -24.24 -31.90
CA LEU A 16 13.68 -23.83 -30.64
C LEU A 16 12.94 -22.54 -30.93
N THR A 17 11.65 -22.62 -31.21
CA THR A 17 10.76 -21.47 -31.16
C THR A 17 10.64 -21.03 -29.72
N ILE A 18 11.53 -20.13 -29.32
CA ILE A 18 11.38 -19.34 -28.10
C ILE A 18 10.10 -18.52 -28.32
N LYS A 19 8.97 -19.00 -27.77
CA LYS A 19 7.83 -18.14 -27.54
C LYS A 19 8.32 -17.09 -26.53
N THR A 20 8.77 -15.96 -27.03
CA THR A 20 8.86 -14.77 -26.22
C THR A 20 7.45 -14.48 -25.72
N SER A 21 7.16 -14.92 -24.52
CA SER A 21 6.03 -14.39 -23.78
C SER A 21 6.29 -12.89 -23.70
N ASN A 22 5.62 -12.13 -24.56
CA ASN A 22 5.48 -10.71 -24.38
C ASN A 22 4.76 -10.54 -23.03
N ALA A 23 5.56 -10.48 -21.96
CA ALA A 23 5.16 -9.83 -20.74
C ALA A 23 4.97 -8.36 -21.14
N GLN A 24 3.83 -8.09 -21.75
CA GLN A 24 3.34 -6.76 -22.02
C GLN A 24 3.23 -6.12 -20.63
N SER A 25 4.28 -5.42 -20.24
CA SER A 25 4.23 -4.49 -19.13
C SER A 25 2.93 -3.71 -19.30
N LYS A 26 1.97 -3.92 -18.39
CA LYS A 26 0.75 -3.11 -18.30
C LYS A 26 1.10 -1.72 -17.76
N SER A 27 2.12 -1.10 -18.36
CA SER A 27 2.44 0.29 -18.17
C SER A 27 1.38 1.10 -18.89
N GLY A 28 0.45 1.69 -18.11
CA GLY A 28 -0.48 2.67 -18.65
C GLY A 28 -1.97 2.38 -18.52
N LYS A 29 -2.40 1.26 -17.93
CA LYS A 29 -3.82 1.12 -17.54
C LYS A 29 -3.99 1.78 -16.18
N GLY A 30 -4.68 2.91 -16.15
CA GLY A 30 -5.07 3.57 -14.91
C GLY A 30 -5.83 2.61 -13.97
N PHE A 31 -5.89 2.96 -12.69
CA PHE A 31 -6.60 2.18 -11.69
C PHE A 31 -8.12 2.40 -11.85
N PHE A 32 -8.85 1.34 -12.18
CA PHE A 32 -10.32 1.35 -12.34
C PHE A 32 -10.93 0.46 -11.26
N ILE A 33 -12.12 0.82 -10.79
CA ILE A 33 -12.86 0.00 -9.83
C ILE A 33 -13.87 -0.84 -10.61
N ASN A 34 -13.51 -2.09 -10.87
CA ASN A 34 -14.33 -3.08 -11.58
C ASN A 34 -14.86 -4.18 -10.65
N THR A 35 -14.15 -4.45 -9.54
CA THR A 35 -14.57 -5.45 -8.55
C THR A 35 -14.48 -4.86 -7.15
N VAL A 36 -15.57 -4.93 -6.41
CA VAL A 36 -15.65 -4.49 -5.00
C VAL A 36 -16.06 -5.65 -4.13
N VAL A 37 -15.30 -5.90 -3.07
CA VAL A 37 -15.72 -6.82 -2.00
C VAL A 37 -16.31 -6.02 -0.86
N ILE A 38 -17.55 -6.38 -0.50
CA ILE A 38 -18.23 -5.85 0.68
C ILE A 38 -18.23 -6.92 1.75
N ASP A 39 -17.56 -6.62 2.83
CA ASP A 39 -17.47 -7.48 3.99
C ASP A 39 -18.53 -7.07 5.03
N ALA A 40 -19.44 -7.99 5.33
CA ALA A 40 -20.36 -7.86 6.46
C ALA A 40 -19.68 -8.48 7.68
N GLY A 41 -19.20 -7.66 8.61
CA GLY A 41 -18.51 -8.14 9.80
C GLY A 41 -19.30 -9.19 10.58
N HIS A 42 -18.59 -10.09 11.28
CA HIS A 42 -19.17 -11.17 12.08
C HIS A 42 -20.03 -12.17 11.28
N GLY A 43 -20.90 -12.92 11.95
CA GLY A 43 -21.84 -13.87 11.31
C GLY A 43 -21.83 -15.25 11.94
N GLY A 44 -22.94 -15.99 11.81
CA GLY A 44 -23.10 -17.32 12.35
C GLY A 44 -22.90 -17.37 13.87
N LYS A 45 -21.90 -18.12 14.32
CA LYS A 45 -21.51 -18.29 15.74
C LYS A 45 -20.89 -17.05 16.38
N ASP A 46 -20.46 -16.07 15.56
CA ASP A 46 -19.94 -14.79 16.02
C ASP A 46 -21.03 -13.70 15.90
N PRO A 47 -21.66 -13.28 16.98
CA PRO A 47 -22.72 -12.28 16.93
C PRO A 47 -22.19 -10.85 16.76
N GLY A 48 -20.88 -10.61 16.97
CA GLY A 48 -20.32 -9.29 17.19
C GLY A 48 -20.81 -8.67 18.49
N ALA A 49 -20.92 -7.35 18.51
CA ALA A 49 -21.49 -6.65 19.65
C ALA A 49 -22.99 -6.91 19.80
N VAL A 50 -23.45 -7.07 21.05
CA VAL A 50 -24.84 -7.37 21.37
C VAL A 50 -25.39 -6.36 22.37
N SER A 51 -26.57 -5.81 22.09
CA SER A 51 -27.31 -4.96 23.04
C SER A 51 -28.79 -5.33 23.06
N GLY A 52 -29.21 -5.96 24.13
CA GLY A 52 -30.54 -6.55 24.22
C GLY A 52 -30.72 -7.67 23.19
N LYS A 53 -31.71 -7.52 22.30
CA LYS A 53 -31.95 -8.46 21.19
C LYS A 53 -31.27 -8.07 19.89
N VAL A 54 -30.58 -6.95 19.86
CA VAL A 54 -29.92 -6.44 18.64
C VAL A 54 -28.51 -6.99 18.58
N GLN A 55 -28.16 -7.63 17.46
CA GLN A 55 -26.85 -8.18 17.18
C GLN A 55 -26.20 -7.43 16.02
N GLU A 56 -24.93 -7.15 16.13
CA GLU A 56 -24.15 -6.43 15.15
C GLU A 56 -24.15 -7.16 13.81
N LYS A 57 -23.95 -8.47 13.80
CA LYS A 57 -23.90 -9.30 12.59
C LYS A 57 -25.10 -9.11 11.66
N ASP A 58 -26.31 -8.90 12.24
CA ASP A 58 -27.55 -8.75 11.49
C ASP A 58 -27.59 -7.39 10.78
N ILE A 59 -27.21 -6.34 11.51
CA ILE A 59 -27.15 -4.97 10.98
C ILE A 59 -26.11 -4.88 9.86
N ASN A 60 -24.91 -5.43 10.09
CA ASN A 60 -23.82 -5.42 9.11
C ASN A 60 -24.25 -6.10 7.80
N LEU A 61 -24.92 -7.26 7.89
CA LEU A 61 -25.41 -7.98 6.73
C LEU A 61 -26.45 -7.19 5.94
N ILE A 62 -27.42 -6.58 6.63
CA ILE A 62 -28.47 -5.78 5.99
C ILE A 62 -27.87 -4.60 5.24
N ILE A 63 -26.94 -3.87 5.87
CA ILE A 63 -26.31 -2.69 5.26
C ILE A 63 -25.38 -3.07 4.11
N ALA A 64 -24.62 -4.15 4.26
CA ALA A 64 -23.78 -4.68 3.19
C ALA A 64 -24.59 -5.03 1.93
N LYS A 65 -25.72 -5.72 2.11
CA LYS A 65 -26.64 -6.08 1.00
C LYS A 65 -27.29 -4.84 0.35
N LYS A 66 -27.70 -3.86 1.15
CA LYS A 66 -28.25 -2.59 0.66
C LYS A 66 -27.19 -1.82 -0.14
N LEU A 67 -25.96 -1.70 0.36
CA LEU A 67 -24.86 -1.05 -0.35
C LEU A 67 -24.57 -1.72 -1.68
N GLY A 68 -24.39 -3.04 -1.68
CA GLY A 68 -24.10 -3.77 -2.92
C GLY A 68 -25.26 -3.72 -3.93
N SER A 69 -26.52 -3.71 -3.47
CA SER A 69 -27.67 -3.52 -4.36
C SER A 69 -27.64 -2.15 -5.04
N LYS A 70 -27.28 -1.09 -4.32
CA LYS A 70 -27.14 0.27 -4.88
C LYS A 70 -25.99 0.34 -5.90
N ILE A 71 -24.84 -0.28 -5.60
CA ILE A 71 -23.70 -0.34 -6.51
C ILE A 71 -24.08 -1.10 -7.80
N LYS A 72 -24.66 -2.30 -7.66
CA LYS A 72 -25.08 -3.10 -8.84
C LYS A 72 -26.11 -2.37 -9.73
N LYS A 73 -27.01 -1.60 -9.11
CA LYS A 73 -28.03 -0.83 -9.83
C LYS A 73 -27.42 0.32 -10.64
N GLU A 74 -26.54 1.10 -10.03
CA GLU A 74 -25.98 2.32 -10.64
C GLU A 74 -24.75 2.01 -11.52
N TYR A 75 -23.99 0.99 -11.16
CA TYR A 75 -22.79 0.56 -11.87
C TYR A 75 -22.87 -0.91 -12.27
N PRO A 76 -23.71 -1.30 -13.26
CA PRO A 76 -23.94 -2.69 -13.62
C PRO A 76 -22.67 -3.43 -14.08
N ASN A 77 -21.64 -2.69 -14.50
CA ASN A 77 -20.34 -3.25 -14.88
C ASN A 77 -19.39 -3.47 -13.70
N VAL A 78 -19.77 -3.05 -12.49
CA VAL A 78 -18.99 -3.32 -11.27
C VAL A 78 -19.41 -4.65 -10.68
N ASN A 79 -18.48 -5.58 -10.61
CA ASN A 79 -18.67 -6.86 -9.92
C ASN A 79 -18.68 -6.63 -8.41
N VAL A 80 -19.80 -6.93 -7.75
CA VAL A 80 -19.95 -6.82 -6.30
C VAL A 80 -19.97 -8.22 -5.70
N ILE A 81 -18.99 -8.49 -4.86
CA ILE A 81 -18.81 -9.75 -4.14
C ILE A 81 -19.02 -9.48 -2.65
N TYR A 82 -19.70 -10.38 -1.96
CA TYR A 82 -19.85 -10.32 -0.52
C TYR A 82 -19.00 -11.40 0.15
N THR A 83 -18.46 -11.12 1.32
CA THR A 83 -17.78 -12.16 2.12
C THR A 83 -18.80 -13.17 2.65
N ARG A 84 -20.02 -12.71 2.92
CA ARG A 84 -21.21 -13.54 3.24
C ARG A 84 -22.49 -12.87 2.78
N GLU A 85 -23.46 -13.66 2.38
CA GLU A 85 -24.79 -13.21 1.95
C GLU A 85 -25.91 -13.66 2.91
N THR A 86 -25.55 -14.51 3.86
CA THR A 86 -26.46 -15.08 4.89
C THR A 86 -25.79 -15.00 6.26
N ASP A 87 -26.49 -15.45 7.30
CA ASP A 87 -25.95 -15.52 8.66
C ASP A 87 -25.04 -16.75 8.82
N VAL A 88 -23.83 -16.67 8.24
CA VAL A 88 -22.77 -17.67 8.35
C VAL A 88 -21.50 -17.03 8.88
N PHE A 89 -20.71 -17.80 9.64
CA PHE A 89 -19.39 -17.37 10.09
C PHE A 89 -18.37 -17.49 8.95
N VAL A 90 -17.61 -16.43 8.73
CA VAL A 90 -16.47 -16.41 7.80
C VAL A 90 -15.24 -15.94 8.56
N GLU A 91 -14.22 -16.74 8.59
CA GLU A 91 -12.94 -16.45 9.25
C GLU A 91 -12.29 -15.19 8.68
N LEU A 92 -11.60 -14.40 9.52
CA LEU A 92 -11.04 -13.09 9.08
C LEU A 92 -10.07 -13.25 7.92
N HIS A 93 -9.16 -14.25 7.97
CA HIS A 93 -8.22 -14.52 6.88
C HIS A 93 -8.92 -14.91 5.57
N LYS A 94 -10.09 -15.58 5.65
CA LYS A 94 -10.87 -15.95 4.46
C LYS A 94 -11.52 -14.73 3.81
N ARG A 95 -11.91 -13.70 4.59
CA ARG A 95 -12.46 -12.44 4.06
C ARG A 95 -11.43 -11.74 3.17
N ALA A 96 -10.19 -11.60 3.66
CA ALA A 96 -9.08 -11.09 2.87
C ALA A 96 -8.77 -11.98 1.63
N SER A 97 -8.81 -13.32 1.80
CA SER A 97 -8.59 -14.27 0.71
C SER A 97 -9.65 -14.13 -0.38
N ILE A 98 -10.94 -13.97 -0.03
CA ILE A 98 -12.02 -13.71 -1.01
C ILE A 98 -11.68 -12.47 -1.84
N ALA A 99 -11.26 -11.38 -1.22
CA ALA A 99 -10.91 -10.17 -1.94
C ALA A 99 -9.71 -10.36 -2.87
N ASN A 100 -8.64 -10.97 -2.36
CA ASN A 100 -7.39 -11.19 -3.12
C ASN A 100 -7.59 -12.15 -4.29
N THR A 101 -8.28 -13.27 -4.08
CA THR A 101 -8.52 -14.30 -5.11
C THR A 101 -9.39 -13.78 -6.24
N ASN A 102 -10.34 -12.89 -5.93
CA ASN A 102 -11.18 -12.24 -6.93
C ASN A 102 -10.55 -10.98 -7.53
N HIS A 103 -9.28 -10.68 -7.22
CA HIS A 103 -8.58 -9.49 -7.70
C HIS A 103 -9.40 -8.22 -7.52
N ALA A 104 -10.00 -8.06 -6.34
CA ALA A 104 -10.82 -6.91 -6.05
C ALA A 104 -10.01 -5.61 -6.09
N ASP A 105 -10.66 -4.55 -6.55
CA ASP A 105 -10.06 -3.20 -6.61
C ASP A 105 -10.34 -2.41 -5.33
N LEU A 106 -11.28 -2.90 -4.50
CA LEU A 106 -11.69 -2.24 -3.28
C LEU A 106 -12.29 -3.25 -2.29
N PHE A 107 -11.95 -3.09 -1.00
CA PHE A 107 -12.51 -3.87 0.11
C PHE A 107 -13.16 -2.93 1.14
N ILE A 108 -14.43 -3.16 1.46
CA ILE A 108 -15.21 -2.36 2.41
C ILE A 108 -15.77 -3.28 3.48
N SER A 109 -15.24 -3.20 4.70
CA SER A 109 -15.76 -3.90 5.86
C SER A 109 -16.71 -2.99 6.65
N ILE A 110 -17.86 -3.54 7.07
CA ILE A 110 -18.95 -2.82 7.74
C ILE A 110 -19.17 -3.44 9.12
N HIS A 111 -19.09 -2.60 10.15
CA HIS A 111 -19.19 -2.96 11.57
C HIS A 111 -20.06 -1.97 12.35
N CYS A 112 -20.50 -2.38 13.55
CA CYS A 112 -21.14 -1.54 14.55
C CYS A 112 -20.27 -1.47 15.80
N ASN A 113 -19.79 -0.30 16.13
CA ASN A 113 -18.96 -0.07 17.31
C ASN A 113 -19.67 -0.40 18.63
N ALA A 114 -18.90 -0.71 19.65
CA ALA A 114 -19.38 -0.86 21.02
C ALA A 114 -18.36 -0.29 22.01
N ALA A 115 -18.86 0.29 23.07
CA ALA A 115 -18.03 0.83 24.16
C ALA A 115 -18.62 0.46 25.52
N LYS A 116 -17.79 0.49 26.57
CA LYS A 116 -18.23 0.32 27.96
C LYS A 116 -19.17 1.46 28.39
N SER A 117 -18.90 2.68 27.90
CA SER A 117 -19.76 3.83 28.13
C SER A 117 -20.90 3.87 27.11
N GLU A 118 -22.13 3.88 27.58
CA GLU A 118 -23.31 4.06 26.73
C GLU A 118 -23.44 5.48 26.14
N GLU A 119 -22.62 6.44 26.60
CA GLU A 119 -22.57 7.80 26.05
C GLU A 119 -21.77 7.87 24.75
N ALA A 120 -20.88 6.88 24.51
CA ALA A 120 -20.09 6.81 23.29
C ALA A 120 -21.01 6.67 22.08
N SER A 121 -20.88 7.57 21.09
CA SER A 121 -21.76 7.61 19.91
C SER A 121 -21.02 8.19 18.71
N GLY A 122 -21.57 7.96 17.52
CA GLY A 122 -21.05 8.49 16.26
C GLY A 122 -20.41 7.43 15.37
N THR A 123 -19.80 7.88 14.30
CA THR A 123 -19.20 7.03 13.26
C THR A 123 -17.70 7.26 13.16
N GLU A 124 -16.97 6.22 12.85
CA GLU A 124 -15.53 6.28 12.58
C GLU A 124 -15.16 5.32 11.45
N THR A 125 -14.05 5.59 10.77
CA THR A 125 -13.59 4.71 9.70
C THR A 125 -12.11 4.45 9.88
N PHE A 126 -11.73 3.19 9.76
CA PHE A 126 -10.39 2.72 10.00
C PHE A 126 -9.74 2.25 8.70
N VAL A 127 -8.44 2.48 8.62
CA VAL A 127 -7.55 1.89 7.62
C VAL A 127 -6.42 1.15 8.31
N MET A 128 -5.81 0.20 7.64
CA MET A 128 -4.67 -0.54 8.17
C MET A 128 -3.51 0.39 8.48
N GLY A 129 -2.94 0.30 9.69
CA GLY A 129 -1.78 1.10 10.06
C GLY A 129 -1.44 1.03 11.55
N LEU A 130 -0.53 1.90 11.97
CA LEU A 130 -0.05 2.01 13.35
C LEU A 130 -1.12 2.62 14.25
N GLY A 131 -1.65 1.83 15.15
CA GLY A 131 -2.51 2.30 16.25
C GLY A 131 -1.78 3.26 17.19
N LYS A 132 -2.44 4.37 17.55
CA LYS A 132 -1.83 5.40 18.42
C LYS A 132 -2.60 5.65 19.71
N SER A 133 -3.79 5.12 19.84
CA SER A 133 -4.70 5.40 20.96
C SER A 133 -5.06 4.13 21.71
N LYS A 134 -4.98 4.18 23.06
CA LYS A 134 -5.42 3.07 23.91
C LYS A 134 -6.90 2.73 23.72
N ASP A 135 -7.74 3.74 23.53
CA ASP A 135 -9.17 3.56 23.33
C ASP A 135 -9.49 2.82 22.02
N ASN A 136 -8.71 3.10 20.96
CA ASN A 136 -8.88 2.42 19.69
C ASN A 136 -8.38 0.97 19.76
N LEU A 137 -7.32 0.69 20.53
CA LEU A 137 -6.83 -0.67 20.73
C LEU A 137 -7.87 -1.59 21.39
N GLU A 138 -8.76 -1.07 22.25
CA GLU A 138 -9.88 -1.86 22.78
C GLU A 138 -10.86 -2.28 21.66
N ILE A 139 -11.15 -1.40 20.72
CA ILE A 139 -11.98 -1.71 19.53
C ILE A 139 -11.29 -2.79 18.68
N VAL A 140 -10.00 -2.54 18.33
CA VAL A 140 -9.21 -3.49 17.54
C VAL A 140 -9.19 -4.88 18.14
N ARG A 141 -8.92 -4.98 19.45
CA ARG A 141 -8.89 -6.26 20.14
C ARG A 141 -10.22 -6.98 20.06
N LYS A 142 -11.32 -6.25 20.29
CA LYS A 142 -12.65 -6.80 20.22
C LYS A 142 -12.98 -7.36 18.85
N GLU A 143 -12.64 -6.65 17.78
CA GLU A 143 -12.85 -7.12 16.42
C GLU A 143 -11.88 -8.28 16.06
N ASN A 144 -10.64 -8.20 16.51
CA ASN A 144 -9.65 -9.24 16.30
C ASN A 144 -9.94 -10.52 17.13
N GLU A 145 -10.68 -10.44 18.26
CA GLU A 145 -11.11 -11.61 19.04
C GLU A 145 -11.96 -12.59 18.22
N ALA A 146 -12.52 -12.18 17.08
CA ALA A 146 -13.22 -13.07 16.16
C ALA A 146 -12.37 -14.27 15.72
N ILE A 147 -11.03 -14.17 15.74
CA ILE A 147 -10.13 -15.31 15.46
C ILE A 147 -10.29 -16.46 16.47
N LEU A 148 -10.74 -16.18 17.69
CA LEU A 148 -10.98 -17.23 18.71
C LEU A 148 -12.13 -18.16 18.33
N TYR A 149 -12.95 -17.79 17.36
CA TYR A 149 -13.95 -18.65 16.74
C TYR A 149 -13.39 -19.48 15.56
N GLU A 150 -12.13 -19.26 15.15
CA GLU A 150 -11.50 -19.96 14.04
C GLU A 150 -10.79 -21.22 14.50
N GLU A 151 -10.75 -22.24 13.64
CA GLU A 151 -9.90 -23.43 13.85
C GLU A 151 -8.47 -23.14 13.43
N ASN A 152 -7.47 -23.49 14.26
CA ASN A 152 -6.04 -23.31 13.98
C ASN A 152 -5.66 -21.84 13.66
N TYR A 153 -6.22 -20.87 14.36
CA TYR A 153 -5.96 -19.44 14.09
C TYR A 153 -4.46 -19.08 14.23
N GLU A 154 -3.72 -19.75 15.12
CA GLU A 154 -2.28 -19.50 15.32
C GLU A 154 -1.48 -19.64 14.03
N ASP A 155 -1.80 -20.66 13.20
CA ASP A 155 -1.14 -20.89 11.91
C ASP A 155 -1.49 -19.82 10.86
N ASN A 156 -2.71 -19.29 10.90
CA ASN A 156 -3.22 -18.32 9.92
C ASN A 156 -2.68 -16.91 10.16
N TYR A 157 -2.33 -16.57 11.41
CA TYR A 157 -1.94 -15.22 11.83
C TYR A 157 -0.51 -15.15 12.40
N GLU A 158 0.38 -16.08 12.00
CA GLU A 158 1.80 -16.03 12.36
C GLU A 158 2.03 -15.95 13.89
N GLY A 159 1.19 -16.66 14.67
CA GLY A 159 1.25 -16.68 16.12
C GLY A 159 0.67 -15.42 16.80
N TYR A 160 -0.17 -14.67 16.11
CA TYR A 160 -0.85 -13.52 16.71
C TYR A 160 -1.71 -13.93 17.94
N ASP A 161 -1.45 -13.29 19.06
CA ASP A 161 -2.27 -13.38 20.26
C ASP A 161 -3.04 -12.05 20.45
N PRO A 162 -4.39 -12.07 20.36
CA PRO A 162 -5.19 -10.85 20.51
C PRO A 162 -5.08 -10.20 21.90
N ASN A 163 -4.51 -10.92 22.89
CA ASN A 163 -4.30 -10.40 24.23
C ASN A 163 -2.89 -9.80 24.43
N SER A 164 -1.99 -9.91 23.43
CA SER A 164 -0.62 -9.40 23.50
C SER A 164 -0.50 -8.02 22.84
N VAL A 165 0.01 -7.05 23.61
CA VAL A 165 0.30 -5.68 23.12
C VAL A 165 1.46 -5.68 22.12
N GLU A 166 2.41 -6.61 22.27
CA GLU A 166 3.56 -6.76 21.40
C GLU A 166 3.15 -7.16 19.99
N ASN A 167 2.13 -7.99 19.86
CA ASN A 167 1.61 -8.44 18.59
C ASN A 167 0.91 -7.31 17.82
N ASP A 168 0.18 -6.43 18.49
CA ASP A 168 -0.40 -5.23 17.86
C ASP A 168 0.67 -4.37 17.20
N ILE A 169 1.90 -4.33 17.75
CA ILE A 169 3.03 -3.57 17.18
C ILE A 169 3.55 -4.25 15.92
N ILE A 170 3.69 -5.57 15.88
CA ILE A 170 4.21 -6.30 14.73
C ILE A 170 3.27 -6.14 13.53
N PHE A 171 1.97 -6.31 13.73
CA PHE A 171 0.97 -6.13 12.68
C PHE A 171 0.85 -4.69 12.19
N SER A 172 1.11 -3.73 13.08
CA SER A 172 1.09 -2.30 12.73
C SER A 172 2.25 -1.88 11.81
N LEU A 173 3.34 -2.67 11.75
CA LEU A 173 4.47 -2.43 10.85
C LEU A 173 4.15 -2.82 9.39
N TYR A 174 3.03 -3.49 9.14
CA TYR A 174 2.58 -3.79 7.79
C TYR A 174 2.11 -2.50 7.11
N GLN A 175 3.03 -1.85 6.39
CA GLN A 175 2.69 -0.67 5.59
C GLN A 175 1.84 -1.10 4.40
N ASN A 176 0.59 -0.69 4.43
CA ASN A 176 -0.31 -0.89 3.31
C ASN A 176 0.09 0.04 2.16
N VAL A 177 0.46 -0.54 1.03
CA VAL A 177 0.81 0.19 -0.21
C VAL A 177 -0.37 1.05 -0.70
N TYR A 178 -1.59 0.73 -0.27
CA TYR A 178 -2.83 1.40 -0.65
C TYR A 178 -3.34 2.38 0.41
N LEU A 179 -2.49 2.80 1.36
CA LEU A 179 -2.90 3.65 2.48
C LEU A 179 -3.59 4.95 2.02
N ASP A 180 -2.99 5.64 1.04
CA ASP A 180 -3.53 6.92 0.57
C ASP A 180 -4.92 6.77 -0.08
N GLN A 181 -5.11 5.72 -0.87
CA GLN A 181 -6.41 5.40 -1.47
C GLN A 181 -7.44 5.03 -0.40
N SER A 182 -7.03 4.26 0.61
CA SER A 182 -7.88 3.87 1.74
C SER A 182 -8.27 5.09 2.58
N LEU A 183 -7.35 6.00 2.87
CA LEU A 183 -7.60 7.27 3.57
C LEU A 183 -8.55 8.18 2.79
N ASN A 184 -8.39 8.24 1.46
CA ASN A 184 -9.26 9.04 0.58
C ASN A 184 -10.72 8.53 0.65
N LEU A 185 -10.95 7.23 0.49
CA LEU A 185 -12.29 6.65 0.63
C LEU A 185 -12.87 6.88 2.04
N SER A 186 -12.06 6.61 3.09
CA SER A 186 -12.47 6.80 4.48
C SER A 186 -12.91 8.23 4.79
N SER A 187 -12.17 9.22 4.26
CA SER A 187 -12.52 10.65 4.39
C SER A 187 -13.87 10.97 3.73
N LYS A 188 -14.11 10.41 2.53
CA LYS A 188 -15.40 10.60 1.84
C LYS A 188 -16.55 9.97 2.62
N ILE A 189 -16.36 8.80 3.22
CA ILE A 189 -17.37 8.14 4.06
C ILE A 189 -17.71 9.01 5.27
N GLN A 190 -16.69 9.45 6.02
CA GLN A 190 -16.91 10.29 7.20
C GLN A 190 -17.59 11.63 6.82
N SER A 191 -17.22 12.23 5.70
CA SER A 191 -17.87 13.44 5.19
C SER A 191 -19.35 13.20 4.89
N ARG A 192 -19.73 12.05 4.35
CA ARG A 192 -21.13 11.68 4.11
C ARG A 192 -21.92 11.50 5.40
N TYR A 193 -21.33 10.87 6.42
CA TYR A 193 -21.96 10.74 7.72
C TYR A 193 -22.22 12.10 8.39
N VAL A 194 -21.29 13.05 8.27
CA VAL A 194 -21.48 14.44 8.76
C VAL A 194 -22.69 15.10 8.08
N LEU A 195 -22.83 14.93 6.77
CA LEU A 195 -23.97 15.47 6.02
C LEU A 195 -25.34 14.87 6.45
N SER A 196 -25.31 13.70 7.07
CA SER A 196 -26.48 13.04 7.69
C SER A 196 -26.58 13.30 9.20
N ASN A 197 -25.96 14.36 9.69
CA ASN A 197 -25.94 14.75 11.11
C ASN A 197 -25.42 13.67 12.08
N ARG A 198 -24.55 12.76 11.57
CA ARG A 198 -23.89 11.79 12.44
C ARG A 198 -22.66 12.41 13.06
N LYS A 199 -22.42 12.12 14.35
CA LYS A 199 -21.22 12.57 15.06
C LYS A 199 -20.00 11.93 14.42
N ASN A 200 -19.08 12.76 13.90
CA ASN A 200 -17.85 12.32 13.25
C ASN A 200 -16.77 12.07 14.32
N ARG A 201 -16.25 10.87 14.38
CA ARG A 201 -15.11 10.48 15.23
C ARG A 201 -13.80 10.38 14.43
N GLY A 202 -13.87 10.64 13.12
CA GLY A 202 -12.73 10.75 12.22
C GLY A 202 -12.32 9.46 11.51
N VAL A 203 -11.24 9.61 10.75
CA VAL A 203 -10.52 8.53 10.11
C VAL A 203 -9.30 8.20 10.96
N LYS A 204 -9.06 6.90 11.19
CA LYS A 204 -8.01 6.40 12.08
C LYS A 204 -7.22 5.29 11.40
N GLN A 205 -6.00 5.08 11.87
CA GLN A 205 -5.14 3.97 11.42
C GLN A 205 -4.98 2.99 12.57
N GLU A 206 -5.39 1.74 12.37
CA GLU A 206 -5.35 0.72 13.42
C GLU A 206 -5.10 -0.69 12.82
N PRO A 207 -4.51 -1.64 13.57
CA PRO A 207 -4.12 -2.96 13.09
C PRO A 207 -5.28 -3.97 13.11
N PHE A 208 -6.33 -3.75 12.33
CA PHE A 208 -7.41 -4.71 12.18
C PHE A 208 -6.99 -5.92 11.35
N LEU A 209 -7.15 -7.14 11.88
CA LEU A 209 -6.78 -8.38 11.19
C LEU A 209 -7.57 -8.60 9.90
N VAL A 210 -8.81 -8.16 9.83
CA VAL A 210 -9.62 -8.26 8.62
C VAL A 210 -9.05 -7.43 7.46
N LEU A 211 -8.28 -6.37 7.76
CA LEU A 211 -7.57 -5.55 6.77
C LEU A 211 -6.13 -6.03 6.53
N TYR A 212 -5.64 -6.95 7.36
CA TYR A 212 -4.32 -7.54 7.21
C TYR A 212 -4.28 -8.45 5.97
N LYS A 213 -3.22 -8.40 5.22
CA LYS A 213 -3.04 -9.17 3.96
C LYS A 213 -4.03 -8.83 2.84
N VAL A 214 -4.84 -7.79 2.95
CA VAL A 214 -5.68 -7.29 1.84
C VAL A 214 -4.79 -6.55 0.83
N ALA A 215 -4.82 -6.98 -0.44
CA ALA A 215 -3.91 -6.51 -1.50
C ALA A 215 -4.55 -5.42 -2.39
N MET A 216 -5.45 -4.59 -1.83
CA MET A 216 -6.10 -3.45 -2.49
C MET A 216 -6.44 -2.37 -1.46
N PRO A 217 -6.90 -1.17 -1.87
CA PRO A 217 -7.49 -0.19 -0.97
C PRO A 217 -8.57 -0.82 -0.10
N SER A 218 -8.46 -0.65 1.22
CA SER A 218 -9.31 -1.34 2.18
C SER A 218 -9.65 -0.47 3.37
N ILE A 219 -10.90 -0.56 3.84
CA ILE A 219 -11.40 0.17 4.99
C ILE A 219 -12.30 -0.71 5.87
N LEU A 220 -12.38 -0.36 7.16
CA LEU A 220 -13.40 -0.81 8.07
C LEU A 220 -14.17 0.41 8.57
N THR A 221 -15.49 0.42 8.41
CA THR A 221 -16.33 1.54 8.86
C THR A 221 -17.26 1.12 9.99
N GLU A 222 -17.18 1.87 11.09
CA GLU A 222 -18.05 1.78 12.24
C GLU A 222 -19.22 2.75 12.07
N ILE A 223 -20.38 2.20 11.83
CA ILE A 223 -21.58 2.95 11.42
C ILE A 223 -22.35 3.58 12.58
N GLY A 224 -21.95 3.30 13.82
CA GLY A 224 -22.56 3.78 15.06
C GLY A 224 -22.33 2.80 16.20
N PHE A 225 -22.58 3.24 17.43
CA PHE A 225 -22.39 2.44 18.63
C PHE A 225 -23.66 1.66 18.98
N ILE A 226 -23.59 0.32 18.94
CA ILE A 226 -24.72 -0.54 19.31
C ILE A 226 -25.06 -0.44 20.81
N THR A 227 -24.09 -0.07 21.65
CA THR A 227 -24.24 0.15 23.08
C THR A 227 -24.97 1.47 23.40
N ASN A 228 -24.91 2.47 22.50
CA ASN A 228 -25.61 3.73 22.66
C ASN A 228 -27.07 3.62 22.22
N ALA A 229 -28.01 4.01 23.06
CA ALA A 229 -29.43 3.87 22.78
C ALA A 229 -29.91 4.59 21.52
N SER A 230 -29.44 5.80 21.27
CA SER A 230 -29.79 6.59 20.09
C SER A 230 -29.18 6.01 18.80
N ASP A 231 -27.87 5.68 18.82
CA ASP A 231 -27.21 5.05 17.69
C ASP A 231 -27.84 3.69 17.37
N ARG A 232 -28.08 2.85 18.40
CA ARG A 232 -28.73 1.55 18.25
C ARG A 232 -30.12 1.67 17.62
N ALA A 233 -30.93 2.59 18.08
CA ALA A 233 -32.27 2.82 17.53
C ALA A 233 -32.17 3.22 16.04
N TYR A 234 -31.19 4.05 15.69
CA TYR A 234 -30.97 4.49 14.30
C TYR A 234 -30.45 3.36 13.42
N ILE A 235 -29.34 2.69 13.79
CA ILE A 235 -28.73 1.63 12.94
C ILE A 235 -29.60 0.40 12.80
N ASN A 236 -30.52 0.15 13.76
CA ASN A 236 -31.47 -0.95 13.71
C ASN A 236 -32.82 -0.59 13.02
N SER A 237 -33.00 0.68 12.62
CA SER A 237 -34.19 1.12 11.88
C SER A 237 -34.02 0.99 10.37
N ASN A 238 -35.13 0.68 9.66
CA ASN A 238 -35.12 0.66 8.20
C ASN A 238 -34.64 1.99 7.59
N LYS A 239 -35.05 3.13 8.19
CA LYS A 239 -34.66 4.46 7.75
C LYS A 239 -33.14 4.67 7.92
N GLY A 240 -32.60 4.34 9.10
CA GLY A 240 -31.18 4.50 9.37
C GLY A 240 -30.32 3.60 8.48
N GLN A 241 -30.71 2.35 8.29
CA GLN A 241 -30.03 1.40 7.39
C GLN A 241 -30.04 1.87 5.95
N GLU A 242 -31.15 2.46 5.46
CA GLU A 242 -31.23 3.03 4.14
C GLU A 242 -30.31 4.24 3.98
N GLU A 243 -30.31 5.14 4.96
CA GLU A 243 -29.49 6.34 4.95
C GLU A 243 -28.00 6.02 5.08
N ILE A 244 -27.61 5.07 5.91
CA ILE A 244 -26.21 4.59 6.04
C ILE A 244 -25.74 4.00 4.72
N SER A 245 -26.51 3.08 4.13
CA SER A 245 -26.15 2.46 2.86
C SER A 245 -26.06 3.46 1.71
N GLU A 246 -26.90 4.50 1.72
CA GLU A 246 -26.84 5.59 0.77
C GLU A 246 -25.60 6.46 0.95
N ASN A 247 -25.19 6.73 2.19
CA ASN A 247 -23.97 7.47 2.47
C ASN A 247 -22.72 6.71 2.02
N LEU A 248 -22.65 5.41 2.28
CA LEU A 248 -21.58 4.54 1.81
C LEU A 248 -21.55 4.48 0.28
N PHE A 249 -22.71 4.32 -0.36
CA PHE A 249 -22.83 4.33 -1.81
C PHE A 249 -22.35 5.65 -2.43
N LYS A 250 -22.77 6.80 -1.91
CA LYS A 250 -22.33 8.11 -2.43
C LYS A 250 -20.85 8.35 -2.21
N ALA A 251 -20.28 7.88 -1.10
CA ALA A 251 -18.83 7.93 -0.87
C ALA A 251 -18.07 7.07 -1.89
N PHE A 252 -18.55 5.84 -2.13
CA PHE A 252 -18.01 4.94 -3.16
C PHE A 252 -18.09 5.57 -4.56
N ALA A 253 -19.25 6.12 -4.95
CA ALA A 253 -19.44 6.74 -6.25
C ALA A 253 -18.48 7.92 -6.48
N ASN A 254 -18.31 8.78 -5.48
CA ASN A 254 -17.38 9.90 -5.53
C ASN A 254 -15.92 9.42 -5.60
N TYR A 255 -15.57 8.38 -4.85
CA TYR A 255 -14.23 7.79 -4.87
C TYR A 255 -13.93 7.16 -6.24
N LYS A 256 -14.84 6.33 -6.75
CA LYS A 256 -14.72 5.70 -8.07
C LYS A 256 -14.51 6.76 -9.16
N LYS A 257 -15.36 7.80 -9.18
CA LYS A 257 -15.27 8.88 -10.16
C LYS A 257 -13.90 9.58 -10.11
N GLU A 258 -13.42 9.96 -8.92
CA GLU A 258 -12.15 10.66 -8.75
C GLU A 258 -10.95 9.82 -9.22
N VAL A 259 -10.94 8.54 -8.83
CA VAL A 259 -9.89 7.60 -9.23
C VAL A 259 -9.83 7.45 -10.75
N GLU A 260 -10.98 7.29 -11.41
CA GLU A 260 -11.06 7.08 -12.85
C GLU A 260 -10.80 8.36 -13.65
N GLU A 261 -11.16 9.53 -13.13
CA GLU A 261 -10.83 10.82 -13.75
C GLU A 261 -9.32 11.13 -13.66
N THR A 262 -8.68 10.79 -12.55
CA THR A 262 -7.23 10.96 -12.40
C THR A 262 -6.47 10.13 -13.43
N ASN A 263 -6.93 8.92 -13.73
CA ASN A 263 -6.35 8.07 -14.76
C ASN A 263 -6.48 8.66 -16.17
N ASN A 264 -7.61 9.30 -16.47
CA ASN A 264 -7.85 9.92 -17.77
C ASN A 264 -7.00 11.19 -17.99
N ARG A 265 -6.49 11.82 -16.92
CA ARG A 265 -5.62 12.98 -16.99
C ARG A 265 -4.15 12.63 -17.19
N VAL A 266 -3.73 11.45 -16.79
CA VAL A 266 -2.39 10.92 -17.07
C VAL A 266 -2.40 10.39 -18.51
N LYS A 267 -2.24 11.27 -19.50
CA LYS A 267 -1.97 10.83 -20.88
C LYS A 267 -0.72 9.96 -20.87
N PRO A 268 -0.69 8.84 -21.63
CA PRO A 268 0.56 8.12 -21.85
C PRO A 268 1.59 9.14 -22.38
N ILE A 269 2.71 9.24 -21.74
CA ILE A 269 3.86 9.93 -22.32
C ILE A 269 4.24 9.07 -23.52
N THR A 270 3.82 9.48 -24.71
CA THR A 270 4.36 8.93 -25.96
C THR A 270 5.85 9.21 -25.91
N PRO A 271 6.73 8.20 -26.06
CA PRO A 271 8.13 8.47 -26.24
C PRO A 271 8.26 9.41 -27.44
N ILE A 272 8.86 10.57 -27.23
CA ILE A 272 9.30 11.42 -28.33
C ILE A 272 10.40 10.60 -29.00
N VAL A 273 10.05 9.88 -30.05
CA VAL A 273 11.04 9.36 -30.99
C VAL A 273 11.48 10.58 -31.77
N ASP A 274 12.67 11.07 -31.48
CA ASP A 274 13.35 12.07 -32.31
C ASP A 274 13.48 11.50 -33.70
N GLU A 275 12.60 11.93 -34.58
CA GLU A 275 12.65 11.67 -36.02
C GLU A 275 13.60 12.70 -36.66
N LYS A 276 14.90 12.53 -36.40
CA LYS A 276 15.96 13.19 -37.13
C LYS A 276 17.16 12.26 -37.18
N GLU A 277 17.18 11.46 -38.21
CA GLU A 277 18.37 11.09 -38.97
C GLU A 277 17.97 10.12 -40.08
N LYS A 278 17.47 10.72 -41.17
CA LYS A 278 17.57 10.15 -42.51
C LYS A 278 17.99 11.26 -43.40
N THR A 279 19.30 11.39 -43.59
CA THR A 279 19.79 12.01 -44.83
C THR A 279 21.12 11.33 -45.21
N THR A 280 20.99 10.48 -46.22
CA THR A 280 21.95 10.17 -47.31
C THR A 280 23.45 10.12 -46.98
N ALA A 281 23.95 8.87 -46.96
CA ALA A 281 25.35 8.60 -47.27
C ALA A 281 25.54 8.59 -48.77
N GLU A 282 26.30 9.53 -49.30
CA GLU A 282 26.95 9.41 -50.62
C GLU A 282 28.44 9.41 -50.44
N VAL A 283 29.02 8.45 -51.11
CA VAL A 283 30.43 8.04 -51.11
C VAL A 283 31.29 9.10 -51.79
N SER A 284 32.41 9.49 -51.19
CA SER A 284 33.58 9.88 -51.95
C SER A 284 34.86 9.41 -51.23
N LYS A 285 35.59 8.55 -51.93
CA LYS A 285 36.95 8.14 -51.66
C LYS A 285 37.88 9.32 -52.03
N THR A 286 38.86 9.60 -51.19
CA THR A 286 40.20 9.98 -51.69
C THR A 286 41.25 9.68 -50.59
N GLU A 287 42.27 9.09 -51.04
CA GLU A 287 43.50 8.57 -50.43
C GLU A 287 44.47 9.62 -49.92
N VAL A 288 45.44 9.14 -49.07
CA VAL A 288 46.86 9.53 -48.98
C VAL A 288 47.17 10.73 -48.08
N GLU A 289 47.98 10.70 -47.08
CA GLU A 289 49.34 10.25 -46.78
C GLU A 289 49.75 10.60 -45.35
N GLU A 290 50.48 9.70 -44.69
CA GLU A 290 51.36 10.00 -43.55
C GLU A 290 52.65 10.71 -44.10
N PRO A 291 53.40 11.48 -43.28
CA PRO A 291 54.45 10.84 -42.51
C PRO A 291 54.95 11.53 -41.21
N VAL A 292 55.30 10.73 -40.25
CA VAL A 292 56.65 10.51 -39.62
C VAL A 292 57.27 11.58 -38.72
N LYS A 293 57.46 11.18 -37.42
CA LYS A 293 58.59 11.34 -36.46
C LYS A 293 58.97 12.71 -35.89
N LYS A 294 59.06 12.80 -34.57
CA LYS A 294 60.29 12.63 -33.77
C LYS A 294 60.03 12.73 -32.25
N LYS A 295 60.63 11.79 -31.58
CA LYS A 295 61.12 11.66 -30.20
C LYS A 295 61.53 12.97 -29.52
N GLU A 296 61.23 13.05 -28.17
CA GLU A 296 62.30 13.20 -27.17
C GLU A 296 61.82 12.89 -25.73
N GLU A 297 62.74 12.48 -24.91
CA GLU A 297 62.69 11.67 -23.71
C GLU A 297 62.36 12.42 -22.42
N LYS A 298 61.79 11.66 -21.52
CA LYS A 298 61.72 11.51 -20.06
C LYS A 298 62.37 12.56 -19.11
N PRO A 299 61.84 12.72 -17.86
CA PRO A 299 62.06 11.66 -16.87
C PRO A 299 60.86 11.29 -15.99
N VAL A 300 60.99 10.09 -15.52
CA VAL A 300 60.16 9.32 -14.59
C VAL A 300 60.03 10.01 -13.23
N VAL A 301 58.76 10.14 -12.73
CA VAL A 301 58.51 10.15 -11.31
C VAL A 301 57.32 9.22 -11.08
N GLN A 302 57.58 8.13 -10.38
CA GLN A 302 56.58 7.22 -9.84
C GLN A 302 55.63 7.99 -8.95
N LYS A 303 54.32 7.88 -9.22
CA LYS A 303 53.28 8.07 -8.21
C LYS A 303 52.37 6.85 -8.25
N GLU A 304 52.38 6.18 -7.12
CA GLU A 304 51.50 5.08 -6.74
C GLU A 304 50.07 5.38 -7.10
N GLN A 305 49.42 4.41 -7.74
CA GLN A 305 47.98 4.36 -7.88
C GLN A 305 47.38 4.00 -6.49
N VAL A 306 46.99 5.03 -5.75
CA VAL A 306 46.12 4.86 -4.63
C VAL A 306 44.70 4.71 -5.16
N LYS A 307 44.19 3.48 -5.13
CA LYS A 307 42.79 3.13 -5.25
C LYS A 307 42.04 3.92 -4.22
N LYS A 308 41.29 4.94 -4.61
CA LYS A 308 40.35 5.65 -3.73
C LYS A 308 39.19 4.74 -3.45
N GLU A 309 39.29 3.97 -2.40
CA GLU A 309 38.19 3.36 -1.69
C GLU A 309 37.38 4.50 -1.08
N GLU A 310 36.09 4.64 -1.45
CA GLU A 310 35.17 5.57 -0.80
C GLU A 310 34.99 5.14 0.64
N THR A 311 35.74 5.77 1.53
CA THR A 311 35.60 5.59 2.97
C THR A 311 34.25 6.16 3.38
N LYS A 312 33.33 5.27 3.78
CA LYS A 312 32.16 5.64 4.60
C LYS A 312 32.65 6.42 5.83
N PRO A 313 31.99 7.51 6.22
CA PRO A 313 32.36 8.22 7.43
C PRO A 313 32.30 7.27 8.63
N VAL A 314 33.41 7.12 9.33
CA VAL A 314 33.51 6.37 10.59
C VAL A 314 32.70 7.12 11.63
N VAL A 315 31.52 6.61 11.98
CA VAL A 315 30.71 7.11 13.09
C VAL A 315 31.41 6.71 14.38
N PRO A 316 31.70 7.64 15.32
CA PRO A 316 32.26 7.30 16.64
C PRO A 316 31.33 6.30 17.34
N LYS A 317 31.91 5.31 18.03
CA LYS A 317 31.15 4.36 18.85
C LYS A 317 30.35 5.11 19.93
N ASP A 318 29.09 4.72 20.13
CA ASP A 318 28.11 5.24 21.09
C ASP A 318 27.38 6.55 20.69
N GLN A 319 27.38 6.93 19.42
CA GLN A 319 26.64 8.11 18.99
C GLN A 319 25.26 7.73 18.40
N THR A 320 24.21 8.28 19.00
CA THR A 320 22.86 8.24 18.42
C THR A 320 22.70 9.37 17.40
N VAL A 321 22.25 9.02 16.19
CA VAL A 321 22.07 9.96 15.08
C VAL A 321 20.63 9.88 14.57
N TYR A 322 20.01 11.04 14.35
CA TYR A 322 18.67 11.17 13.81
C TYR A 322 18.74 11.62 12.35
N LYS A 323 18.06 10.91 11.46
CA LYS A 323 17.96 11.24 10.02
C LYS A 323 16.49 11.32 9.60
N VAL A 324 16.20 11.93 8.47
CA VAL A 324 14.84 11.99 7.92
C VAL A 324 14.76 11.03 6.74
N GLN A 325 14.02 9.94 6.88
CA GLN A 325 13.74 9.05 5.75
C GLN A 325 12.64 9.68 4.90
N PHE A 326 12.89 9.79 3.58
CA PHE A 326 12.00 10.47 2.65
C PHE A 326 11.56 9.62 1.47
N LEU A 327 12.23 8.48 1.24
CA LEU A 327 11.91 7.59 0.12
C LEU A 327 12.29 6.14 0.42
N THR A 328 11.51 5.21 -0.13
CA THR A 328 11.84 3.78 -0.20
C THR A 328 11.74 3.32 -1.64
N ALA A 329 12.77 2.67 -2.18
CA ALA A 329 12.82 2.21 -3.56
C ALA A 329 13.26 0.75 -3.66
N ALA A 330 12.76 0.03 -4.66
CA ALA A 330 13.16 -1.36 -4.94
C ALA A 330 14.56 -1.46 -5.60
N ALA A 331 15.04 -0.37 -6.21
CA ALA A 331 16.36 -0.26 -6.82
C ALA A 331 17.03 1.03 -6.40
N LYS A 332 18.38 1.11 -6.58
CA LYS A 332 19.12 2.35 -6.28
C LYS A 332 18.68 3.48 -7.21
N ILE A 333 18.38 4.64 -6.60
CA ILE A 333 18.02 5.86 -7.33
C ILE A 333 19.24 6.75 -7.58
N ASN A 334 19.13 7.63 -8.57
CA ASN A 334 20.12 8.69 -8.78
C ASN A 334 19.84 9.88 -7.84
N THR A 335 20.50 9.91 -6.70
CA THR A 335 20.34 10.98 -5.68
C THR A 335 20.80 12.37 -6.14
N LYS A 336 21.45 12.49 -7.32
CA LYS A 336 21.85 13.76 -7.93
C LYS A 336 20.78 14.34 -8.87
N ALA A 337 19.64 13.66 -9.04
CA ALA A 337 18.52 14.17 -9.82
C ALA A 337 17.98 15.49 -9.24
N SER A 338 17.45 16.35 -10.09
CA SER A 338 17.00 17.70 -9.72
C SER A 338 15.94 17.73 -8.62
N GLU A 339 15.11 16.69 -8.54
CA GLU A 339 14.07 16.52 -7.54
C GLU A 339 14.62 16.38 -6.11
N TYR A 340 15.87 15.90 -5.95
CA TYR A 340 16.52 15.75 -4.64
C TYR A 340 17.50 16.89 -4.32
N SER A 341 17.67 17.87 -5.20
CA SER A 341 18.69 18.93 -5.10
C SER A 341 18.59 19.81 -3.85
N LYS A 342 17.41 19.89 -3.25
CA LYS A 342 17.13 20.64 -2.02
C LYS A 342 17.38 19.84 -0.73
N LEU A 343 17.57 18.55 -0.84
CA LEU A 343 17.83 17.67 0.31
C LEU A 343 19.32 17.67 0.64
N LYS A 344 19.65 17.70 1.93
CA LYS A 344 21.03 17.74 2.44
C LYS A 344 21.45 16.34 2.89
N ASN A 345 22.72 15.97 2.64
CA ASN A 345 23.32 14.75 3.15
C ASN A 345 22.44 13.50 2.90
N ILE A 346 22.13 13.27 1.61
CA ILE A 346 21.35 12.09 1.22
C ILE A 346 22.22 10.84 1.40
N ASP A 347 21.68 9.87 2.10
CA ASP A 347 22.27 8.55 2.36
C ASP A 347 21.19 7.48 2.20
N TYR A 348 21.55 6.21 2.20
CA TYR A 348 20.59 5.13 2.20
C TYR A 348 21.05 3.96 3.08
N TYR A 349 20.10 3.16 3.50
CA TYR A 349 20.34 1.85 4.09
C TYR A 349 19.44 0.81 3.44
N GLU A 350 19.87 -0.44 3.47
CA GLU A 350 19.11 -1.54 2.91
C GLU A 350 18.37 -2.25 4.05
N GLN A 351 17.07 -2.45 3.85
CA GLN A 351 16.24 -3.21 4.75
C GLN A 351 15.12 -3.88 3.96
N ASP A 352 14.87 -5.16 4.23
CA ASP A 352 13.82 -5.97 3.59
C ASP A 352 13.91 -5.97 2.05
N GLY A 353 15.13 -6.05 1.52
CA GLY A 353 15.39 -6.04 0.07
C GLY A 353 15.09 -4.72 -0.63
N LYS A 354 14.92 -3.63 0.12
CA LYS A 354 14.64 -2.29 -0.40
C LYS A 354 15.68 -1.28 0.08
N TYR A 355 15.89 -0.25 -0.74
CA TYR A 355 16.74 0.91 -0.45
C TYR A 355 15.91 1.99 0.23
N LYS A 356 16.25 2.35 1.45
CA LYS A 356 15.58 3.38 2.25
C LYS A 356 16.47 4.62 2.31
N TYR A 357 16.02 5.70 1.67
CA TYR A 357 16.79 6.94 1.51
C TYR A 357 16.49 7.91 2.63
N THR A 358 17.57 8.46 3.22
CA THR A 358 17.52 9.43 4.30
C THR A 358 18.19 10.73 3.90
N ALA A 359 17.73 11.84 4.49
CA ALA A 359 18.33 13.16 4.32
C ALA A 359 18.62 13.80 5.69
N GLY A 360 19.68 14.57 5.77
CA GLY A 360 20.16 15.16 7.02
C GLY A 360 20.80 14.15 7.96
N SER A 361 21.51 14.66 8.96
CA SER A 361 22.11 13.89 10.04
C SER A 361 22.19 14.80 11.27
N PHE A 362 21.48 14.44 12.34
CA PHE A 362 21.25 15.33 13.48
C PHE A 362 21.59 14.62 14.79
N ASP A 363 22.07 15.38 15.76
CA ASP A 363 22.41 14.94 17.10
C ASP A 363 21.19 14.84 18.03
N THR A 364 20.09 15.53 17.70
CA THR A 364 18.82 15.48 18.46
C THR A 364 17.62 15.22 17.57
N GLU A 365 16.58 14.61 18.16
CA GLU A 365 15.34 14.33 17.46
C GLU A 365 14.59 15.60 17.07
N GLU A 366 14.66 16.67 17.88
CA GLU A 366 14.03 17.95 17.61
C GLU A 366 14.56 18.58 16.32
N LYS A 367 15.90 18.56 16.12
CA LYS A 367 16.52 19.07 14.89
C LYS A 367 16.09 18.26 13.66
N ALA A 368 16.00 16.95 13.79
CA ALA A 368 15.51 16.08 12.73
C ALA A 368 14.02 16.34 12.42
N ARG A 369 13.18 16.56 13.44
CA ARG A 369 11.76 16.90 13.28
C ARG A 369 11.57 18.26 12.60
N ALA A 370 12.40 19.24 12.92
CA ALA A 370 12.39 20.55 12.23
C ALA A 370 12.76 20.38 10.76
N TYR A 371 13.81 19.64 10.47
CA TYR A 371 14.22 19.36 9.08
C TYR A 371 13.18 18.54 8.30
N LYS A 372 12.48 17.61 8.93
CA LYS A 372 11.35 16.88 8.33
C LYS A 372 10.29 17.84 7.77
N GLN A 373 10.00 18.94 8.45
CA GLN A 373 9.03 19.95 7.97
C GLN A 373 9.55 20.65 6.70
N GLU A 374 10.85 20.87 6.58
CA GLU A 374 11.45 21.41 5.35
C GLU A 374 11.38 20.37 4.22
N VAL A 375 11.72 19.12 4.49
CA VAL A 375 11.66 18.01 3.54
C VAL A 375 10.23 17.83 2.99
N ALA A 376 9.22 17.97 3.83
CA ALA A 376 7.81 17.94 3.44
C ALA A 376 7.43 19.07 2.46
N LYS A 377 8.01 20.29 2.62
CA LYS A 377 7.80 21.42 1.69
C LYS A 377 8.44 21.16 0.31
N TYR A 378 9.43 20.28 0.23
CA TYR A 378 10.07 19.89 -1.03
C TYR A 378 9.34 18.77 -1.76
N GLY A 379 8.15 18.37 -1.28
CA GLY A 379 7.30 17.37 -1.93
C GLY A 379 7.27 16.01 -1.23
N PHE A 380 8.12 15.78 -0.22
CA PHE A 380 8.22 14.52 0.52
C PHE A 380 7.40 14.57 1.80
N LYS A 381 6.08 14.68 1.67
CA LYS A 381 5.15 14.87 2.79
C LYS A 381 5.14 13.72 3.80
N ASP A 382 5.45 12.51 3.33
CA ASP A 382 5.48 11.28 4.12
C ASP A 382 6.85 11.01 4.78
N ALA A 383 7.78 11.96 4.72
CA ALA A 383 9.06 11.83 5.37
C ALA A 383 8.90 11.71 6.90
N PHE A 384 9.73 10.87 7.52
CA PHE A 384 9.70 10.64 8.95
C PHE A 384 11.11 10.53 9.53
N VAL A 385 11.23 10.76 10.85
CA VAL A 385 12.51 10.69 11.55
C VAL A 385 12.85 9.23 11.85
N VAL A 386 14.09 8.84 11.57
CA VAL A 386 14.67 7.52 11.88
C VAL A 386 15.90 7.69 12.75
N THR A 387 16.09 6.77 13.68
CA THR A 387 17.19 6.80 14.64
C THR A 387 18.20 5.71 14.33
N PHE A 388 19.48 6.07 14.33
CA PHE A 388 20.60 5.16 14.17
C PHE A 388 21.48 5.20 15.41
N LYS A 389 21.94 4.05 15.86
CA LYS A 389 22.99 3.90 16.85
C LYS A 389 24.08 3.02 16.27
N ASP A 390 25.32 3.47 16.33
CA ASP A 390 26.49 2.77 15.76
C ASP A 390 26.31 2.36 14.29
N GLY A 391 25.67 3.23 13.50
CA GLY A 391 25.39 3.00 12.09
C GLY A 391 24.25 2.02 11.80
N LYS A 392 23.59 1.46 12.82
CA LYS A 392 22.42 0.58 12.66
C LYS A 392 21.15 1.31 13.03
N ARG A 393 20.11 1.13 12.23
CA ARG A 393 18.78 1.66 12.55
C ARG A 393 18.22 0.96 13.78
N ILE A 394 17.74 1.74 14.76
CA ILE A 394 17.13 1.25 16.00
C ILE A 394 15.66 1.67 16.16
N LYS A 395 15.20 2.67 15.42
CA LYS A 395 13.80 3.13 15.41
C LYS A 395 13.47 3.80 14.07
#